data_c65c08f6e86ccc23a49e535ebe4a7ffd
#
_entry.id   c65c08f6e86ccc23a49e535ebe4a7ffd
#
_cell.length_a   1.000
_cell.length_b   1.000
_cell.length_c   1.000
_cell.angle_alpha   90.00
_cell.angle_beta   90.00
_cell.angle_gamma   90.00
#
_symmetry.space_group_name_H-M   'P 1'
#
loop_
_entity.id
_entity.type
_entity.pdbx_description
1 polymer ?
#
loop_
_entity_poly.entity_id
_entity_poly.type
_entity_poly.pdbx_seq_one_letter_code
_entity_poly.pdbx_strand_id
1 'polypeptide(L)'
;MKAHTRETQATMTPEKSLQYLTEGNQRFQDNLKAHRNLLEQVNDTSTGQFPFATILSCIDSRVSAELVFDQGLGDVFSIRIAGNFVNQDILGSMEFGCKLAGTKLVVVLGHTSCGAIKGACDNAKLGNLTAMLNKIKPAVNSVLEPKDASLRTSANLDFVDNVSAQNVALTIARIRNESDVLSEMEQNGEIMIIGAMYNINDGAVTFLK
;
A
#
# COMPACT_ATOMS: atom_id res chain seq x y z
N MET A 1 2.30 18.32 -14.80
CA MET A 1 1.95 16.94 -15.19
C MET A 1 0.44 16.86 -15.25
N LYS A 2 -0.14 16.30 -16.32
CA LYS A 2 -1.60 16.16 -16.49
C LYS A 2 -2.05 14.83 -15.87
N ALA A 3 -3.34 14.72 -15.50
CA ALA A 3 -3.94 13.46 -15.10
C ALA A 3 -3.93 12.43 -16.24
N HIS A 4 -3.99 11.14 -15.90
CA HIS A 4 -4.11 10.08 -16.90
C HIS A 4 -5.46 10.15 -17.62
N THR A 5 -5.45 9.83 -18.92
CA THR A 5 -6.63 9.70 -19.76
C THR A 5 -6.89 8.22 -20.09
N ARG A 6 -8.03 7.93 -20.73
CA ARG A 6 -8.34 6.57 -21.21
C ARG A 6 -7.25 6.03 -22.15
N GLU A 7 -6.72 6.90 -23.02
CA GLU A 7 -5.68 6.54 -23.99
C GLU A 7 -4.36 6.21 -23.28
N THR A 8 -3.95 7.03 -22.30
CA THR A 8 -2.71 6.77 -21.55
C THR A 8 -2.84 5.53 -20.65
N GLN A 9 -4.00 5.32 -20.01
CA GLN A 9 -4.26 4.11 -19.23
C GLN A 9 -4.27 2.85 -20.11
N ALA A 10 -4.82 2.90 -21.33
CA ALA A 10 -4.87 1.78 -22.25
C ALA A 10 -3.47 1.25 -22.65
N THR A 11 -2.44 2.10 -22.54
CA THR A 11 -1.03 1.72 -22.79
C THR A 11 -0.25 1.37 -21.53
N MET A 12 -0.93 1.31 -20.38
CA MET A 12 -0.30 1.02 -19.11
C MET A 12 -0.09 -0.49 -18.94
N THR A 13 1.09 -0.87 -18.45
CA THR A 13 1.41 -2.24 -18.01
C THR A 13 1.72 -2.25 -16.52
N PRO A 14 1.70 -3.43 -15.87
CA PRO A 14 2.10 -3.55 -14.47
C PRO A 14 3.50 -2.98 -14.20
N GLU A 15 4.48 -3.27 -15.06
CA GLU A 15 5.87 -2.81 -14.93
C GLU A 15 5.97 -1.29 -15.08
N LYS A 16 5.26 -0.72 -16.05
CA LYS A 16 5.23 0.73 -16.26
C LYS A 16 4.57 1.45 -15.08
N SER A 17 3.54 0.85 -14.50
CA SER A 17 2.90 1.36 -13.28
C SER A 17 3.87 1.36 -12.10
N LEU A 18 4.63 0.27 -11.93
CA LEU A 18 5.67 0.18 -10.91
C LEU A 18 6.79 1.21 -11.13
N GLN A 19 7.22 1.39 -12.39
CA GLN A 19 8.20 2.42 -12.73
C GLN A 19 7.75 3.82 -12.36
N TYR A 20 6.49 4.19 -12.64
CA TYR A 20 5.94 5.51 -12.27
C TYR A 20 5.96 5.76 -10.75
N LEU A 21 5.63 4.74 -9.94
CA LEU A 21 5.71 4.85 -8.48
C LEU A 21 7.16 4.94 -8.01
N THR A 22 8.07 4.16 -8.59
CA THR A 22 9.49 4.19 -8.24
C THR A 22 10.11 5.55 -8.53
N GLU A 23 9.89 6.08 -9.74
CA GLU A 23 10.37 7.42 -10.13
C GLU A 23 9.71 8.52 -9.29
N GLY A 24 8.44 8.35 -8.94
CA GLY A 24 7.71 9.28 -8.08
C GLY A 24 8.29 9.31 -6.67
N ASN A 25 8.62 8.17 -6.07
CA ASN A 25 9.28 8.14 -4.77
C ASN A 25 10.69 8.73 -4.82
N GLN A 26 11.44 8.51 -5.91
CA GLN A 26 12.74 9.16 -6.08
C GLN A 26 12.61 10.69 -6.10
N ARG A 27 11.62 11.23 -6.84
CA ARG A 27 11.36 12.69 -6.82
C ARG A 27 10.97 13.20 -5.44
N PHE A 28 10.19 12.40 -4.68
CA PHE A 28 9.81 12.75 -3.31
C PHE A 28 11.04 12.85 -2.39
N GLN A 29 11.95 11.86 -2.45
CA GLN A 29 13.19 11.85 -1.67
C GLN A 29 14.12 13.02 -2.03
N ASP A 30 14.23 13.33 -3.31
CA ASP A 30 15.06 14.42 -3.83
C ASP A 30 14.44 15.81 -3.62
N ASN A 31 13.22 15.87 -3.06
CA ASN A 31 12.39 17.08 -2.94
C ASN A 31 12.16 17.80 -4.28
N LEU A 32 12.08 17.03 -5.36
CA LEU A 32 11.88 17.47 -6.74
C LEU A 32 10.48 17.12 -7.24
N LYS A 33 9.44 17.60 -6.55
CA LYS A 33 8.05 17.31 -6.90
C LYS A 33 7.72 17.71 -8.33
N ALA A 34 6.98 16.85 -9.03
CA ALA A 34 6.48 17.18 -10.35
C ALA A 34 5.53 18.38 -10.26
N HIS A 35 5.71 19.33 -11.19
CA HIS A 35 4.84 20.51 -11.26
C HIS A 35 3.43 20.09 -11.73
N ARG A 36 2.42 20.24 -10.85
CA ARG A 36 1.02 19.96 -11.12
C ARG A 36 0.14 21.16 -10.80
N ASN A 37 -0.82 21.43 -11.68
CA ASN A 37 -1.94 22.29 -11.34
C ASN A 37 -3.09 21.41 -10.86
N LEU A 38 -3.28 21.32 -9.54
CA LEU A 38 -4.29 20.42 -8.95
C LEU A 38 -5.72 20.82 -9.32
N LEU A 39 -6.02 22.10 -9.46
CA LEU A 39 -7.35 22.55 -9.90
C LEU A 39 -7.63 22.20 -11.36
N GLU A 40 -6.61 22.23 -12.22
CA GLU A 40 -6.72 21.73 -13.59
C GLU A 40 -6.99 20.22 -13.58
N GLN A 41 -6.28 19.45 -12.75
CA GLN A 41 -6.55 18.00 -12.60
C GLN A 41 -7.94 17.71 -12.06
N VAL A 42 -8.50 18.53 -11.15
CA VAL A 42 -9.91 18.41 -10.73
C VAL A 42 -10.84 18.51 -11.94
N ASN A 43 -10.61 19.51 -12.81
CA ASN A 43 -11.42 19.68 -14.00
C ASN A 43 -11.23 18.52 -14.98
N ASP A 44 -9.99 18.11 -15.24
CA ASP A 44 -9.65 17.02 -16.17
C ASP A 44 -10.26 15.68 -15.76
N THR A 45 -10.38 15.44 -14.44
CA THR A 45 -10.93 14.17 -13.90
C THR A 45 -12.42 14.23 -13.56
N SER A 46 -13.08 15.37 -13.74
CA SER A 46 -14.50 15.56 -13.38
C SER A 46 -15.48 14.67 -14.13
N THR A 47 -15.14 14.29 -15.36
CA THR A 47 -15.97 13.43 -16.25
C THR A 47 -15.54 11.97 -16.28
N GLY A 48 -14.43 11.61 -15.62
CA GLY A 48 -13.91 10.25 -15.53
C GLY A 48 -12.50 10.24 -14.96
N GLN A 49 -12.12 9.10 -14.40
CA GLN A 49 -10.79 8.88 -13.81
C GLN A 49 -10.16 7.63 -14.41
N PHE A 50 -8.85 7.65 -14.61
CA PHE A 50 -8.10 6.60 -15.27
C PHE A 50 -6.83 6.27 -14.48
N PRO A 51 -6.97 5.83 -13.21
CA PRO A 51 -5.83 5.54 -12.34
C PRO A 51 -5.04 4.34 -12.87
N PHE A 52 -3.72 4.35 -12.61
CA PHE A 52 -2.85 3.26 -13.04
C PHE A 52 -2.52 2.26 -11.92
N ALA A 53 -2.71 2.63 -10.66
CA ALA A 53 -2.42 1.77 -9.51
C ALA A 53 -3.46 1.89 -8.40
N THR A 54 -3.57 0.83 -7.60
CA THR A 54 -4.32 0.78 -6.33
C THR A 54 -3.33 0.53 -5.20
N ILE A 55 -3.30 1.39 -4.18
CA ILE A 55 -2.32 1.35 -3.10
C ILE A 55 -3.05 1.16 -1.77
N LEU A 56 -2.80 0.04 -1.08
CA LEU A 56 -3.23 -0.19 0.29
C LEU A 56 -2.14 0.27 1.25
N SER A 57 -2.42 1.28 2.06
CA SER A 57 -1.49 1.82 3.05
C SER A 57 -2.09 1.96 4.44
N CYS A 58 -1.25 2.29 5.41
CA CYS A 58 -1.70 2.60 6.77
C CYS A 58 -2.42 3.96 6.83
N ILE A 59 -3.26 4.16 7.86
CA ILE A 59 -3.82 5.48 8.19
C ILE A 59 -2.80 6.45 8.79
N ASP A 60 -1.56 6.01 9.04
CA ASP A 60 -0.50 6.84 9.62
C ASP A 60 -0.36 8.15 8.83
N SER A 61 -0.42 9.29 9.54
CA SER A 61 -0.46 10.63 8.93
C SER A 61 0.79 10.97 8.10
N ARG A 62 1.88 10.22 8.29
CA ARG A 62 3.15 10.38 7.56
C ARG A 62 3.20 9.57 6.26
N VAL A 63 2.20 8.70 6.02
CA VAL A 63 2.16 7.75 4.89
C VAL A 63 0.99 8.09 3.97
N SER A 64 1.08 9.24 3.28
CA SER A 64 0.15 9.58 2.19
C SER A 64 0.72 9.04 0.87
N ALA A 65 0.06 8.06 0.27
CA ALA A 65 0.55 7.40 -0.93
C ALA A 65 0.76 8.41 -2.08
N GLU A 66 -0.15 9.36 -2.26
CA GLU A 66 -0.04 10.39 -3.29
C GLU A 66 1.20 11.26 -3.10
N LEU A 67 1.54 11.61 -1.85
CA LEU A 67 2.73 12.41 -1.55
C LEU A 67 4.01 11.60 -1.66
N VAL A 68 4.02 10.39 -1.07
CA VAL A 68 5.19 9.49 -1.03
C VAL A 68 5.62 9.07 -2.44
N PHE A 69 4.66 8.88 -3.34
CA PHE A 69 4.91 8.51 -4.73
C PHE A 69 4.81 9.69 -5.70
N ASP A 70 4.70 10.92 -5.21
CA ASP A 70 4.56 12.12 -6.04
C ASP A 70 3.53 11.91 -7.17
N GLN A 71 2.28 11.58 -6.80
CA GLN A 71 1.17 11.38 -7.72
C GLN A 71 0.13 12.50 -7.60
N GLY A 72 -0.62 12.75 -8.66
CA GLY A 72 -1.68 13.76 -8.73
C GLY A 72 -3.07 13.17 -8.53
N LEU A 73 -4.08 14.04 -8.66
CA LEU A 73 -5.48 13.64 -8.60
C LEU A 73 -5.84 12.78 -9.81
N GLY A 74 -6.46 11.62 -9.54
CA GLY A 74 -6.86 10.67 -10.57
C GLY A 74 -5.78 9.67 -11.01
N ASP A 75 -4.54 9.77 -10.49
CA ASP A 75 -3.44 8.89 -10.87
C ASP A 75 -3.48 7.53 -10.14
N VAL A 76 -3.91 7.51 -8.87
CA VAL A 76 -3.96 6.28 -8.06
C VAL A 76 -5.23 6.20 -7.21
N PHE A 77 -5.67 4.97 -6.90
CA PHE A 77 -6.60 4.73 -5.80
C PHE A 77 -5.84 4.52 -4.50
N SER A 78 -6.20 5.27 -3.47
CA SER A 78 -5.65 5.16 -2.12
C SER A 78 -6.64 4.47 -1.20
N ILE A 79 -6.30 3.28 -0.72
CA ILE A 79 -7.05 2.53 0.28
C ILE A 79 -6.26 2.59 1.59
N ARG A 80 -6.89 2.98 2.71
CA ARG A 80 -6.19 3.17 3.97
C ARG A 80 -6.89 2.50 5.13
N ILE A 81 -6.13 1.70 5.88
CA ILE A 81 -6.55 1.08 7.14
C ILE A 81 -5.35 0.95 8.08
N ALA A 82 -5.54 1.14 9.39
CA ALA A 82 -4.46 1.00 10.37
C ALA A 82 -3.82 -0.40 10.28
N GLY A 83 -2.51 -0.44 9.95
CA GLY A 83 -1.78 -1.70 9.76
C GLY A 83 -1.95 -2.35 8.38
N ASN A 84 -2.45 -1.65 7.39
CA ASN A 84 -2.47 -2.04 5.95
C ASN A 84 -2.78 -3.52 5.68
N PHE A 85 -3.72 -4.12 6.41
CA PHE A 85 -4.24 -5.47 6.18
C PHE A 85 -5.49 -5.45 5.29
N VAL A 86 -5.93 -6.62 4.77
CA VAL A 86 -7.18 -6.74 4.00
C VAL A 86 -8.33 -7.31 4.83
N ASN A 87 -9.52 -6.91 4.45
CA ASN A 87 -10.81 -7.49 4.81
C ASN A 87 -11.71 -7.48 3.55
N GLN A 88 -12.93 -7.96 3.67
CA GLN A 88 -13.86 -8.08 2.54
C GLN A 88 -14.08 -6.74 1.82
N ASP A 89 -14.25 -5.63 2.57
CA ASP A 89 -14.51 -4.30 1.98
C ASP A 89 -13.28 -3.76 1.24
N ILE A 90 -12.09 -4.00 1.79
CA ILE A 90 -10.81 -3.63 1.15
C ILE A 90 -10.60 -4.45 -0.13
N LEU A 91 -10.86 -5.79 -0.09
CA LEU A 91 -10.75 -6.64 -1.26
C LEU A 91 -11.72 -6.21 -2.36
N GLY A 92 -13.00 -5.96 -2.02
CA GLY A 92 -13.97 -5.44 -2.99
C GLY A 92 -13.56 -4.10 -3.60
N SER A 93 -12.93 -3.21 -2.82
CA SER A 93 -12.39 -1.95 -3.33
C SER A 93 -11.21 -2.16 -4.29
N MET A 94 -10.34 -3.14 -4.04
CA MET A 94 -9.25 -3.52 -4.95
C MET A 94 -9.79 -4.13 -6.24
N GLU A 95 -10.78 -5.03 -6.15
CA GLU A 95 -11.46 -5.62 -7.31
C GLU A 95 -12.10 -4.54 -8.19
N PHE A 96 -12.79 -3.57 -7.58
CA PHE A 96 -13.31 -2.41 -8.29
C PHE A 96 -12.18 -1.65 -9.01
N GLY A 97 -11.08 -1.36 -8.32
CA GLY A 97 -9.95 -0.64 -8.89
C GLY A 97 -9.32 -1.37 -10.07
N CYS A 98 -9.10 -2.67 -9.96
CA CYS A 98 -8.44 -3.46 -11.00
C CYS A 98 -9.40 -3.85 -12.13
N LYS A 99 -10.55 -4.47 -11.81
CA LYS A 99 -11.43 -5.06 -12.81
C LYS A 99 -12.31 -4.04 -13.52
N LEU A 100 -12.81 -3.04 -12.80
CA LEU A 100 -13.75 -2.06 -13.36
C LEU A 100 -13.08 -0.76 -13.77
N ALA A 101 -12.14 -0.25 -12.95
CA ALA A 101 -11.46 1.01 -13.23
C ALA A 101 -10.12 0.85 -13.98
N GLY A 102 -9.60 -0.38 -14.15
CA GLY A 102 -8.50 -0.71 -15.05
C GLY A 102 -7.10 -0.47 -14.48
N THR A 103 -6.92 -0.37 -13.15
CA THR A 103 -5.57 -0.26 -12.56
C THR A 103 -4.76 -1.53 -12.84
N LYS A 104 -3.45 -1.35 -13.06
CA LYS A 104 -2.53 -2.43 -13.46
C LYS A 104 -1.61 -2.90 -12.34
N LEU A 105 -1.60 -2.19 -11.22
CA LEU A 105 -0.71 -2.48 -10.11
C LEU A 105 -1.46 -2.36 -8.78
N VAL A 106 -1.34 -3.37 -7.92
CA VAL A 106 -1.74 -3.33 -6.52
C VAL A 106 -0.49 -3.29 -5.66
N VAL A 107 -0.36 -2.27 -4.83
CA VAL A 107 0.75 -2.13 -3.87
C VAL A 107 0.23 -2.25 -2.45
N VAL A 108 0.77 -3.19 -1.68
CA VAL A 108 0.59 -3.25 -0.23
C VAL A 108 1.77 -2.52 0.40
N LEU A 109 1.53 -1.29 0.86
CA LEU A 109 2.56 -0.40 1.40
C LEU A 109 2.55 -0.45 2.94
N GLY A 110 3.51 -1.18 3.51
CA GLY A 110 3.87 -1.11 4.92
C GLY A 110 4.79 0.06 5.20
N HIS A 111 5.05 0.32 6.47
CA HIS A 111 6.01 1.36 6.85
C HIS A 111 6.71 1.04 8.17
N THR A 112 7.89 1.63 8.37
CA THR A 112 8.65 1.51 9.62
C THR A 112 7.93 2.19 10.77
N SER A 113 8.15 1.72 11.98
CA SER A 113 7.59 2.28 13.23
C SER A 113 6.06 2.39 13.26
N CYS A 114 5.35 1.47 12.60
CA CYS A 114 3.89 1.50 12.49
C CYS A 114 3.20 1.35 13.84
N GLY A 115 2.33 2.33 14.19
CA GLY A 115 1.61 2.33 15.47
C GLY A 115 0.67 1.13 15.65
N ALA A 116 0.00 0.68 14.59
CA ALA A 116 -0.87 -0.50 14.64
C ALA A 116 -0.07 -1.79 14.85
N ILE A 117 1.10 -1.91 14.21
CA ILE A 117 2.01 -3.05 14.43
C ILE A 117 2.54 -3.04 15.87
N LYS A 118 2.97 -1.88 16.37
CA LYS A 118 3.36 -1.71 17.79
C LYS A 118 2.27 -2.19 18.74
N GLY A 119 1.03 -1.72 18.52
CA GLY A 119 -0.11 -2.16 19.33
C GLY A 119 -0.38 -3.66 19.25
N ALA A 120 -0.18 -4.28 18.09
CA ALA A 120 -0.27 -5.73 17.93
C ALA A 120 0.84 -6.46 18.69
N CYS A 121 2.09 -6.00 18.64
CA CYS A 121 3.21 -6.57 19.41
C CYS A 121 2.93 -6.54 20.91
N ASP A 122 2.41 -5.42 21.43
CA ASP A 122 2.12 -5.25 22.87
C ASP A 122 0.79 -5.84 23.34
N ASN A 123 0.02 -6.48 22.46
CA ASN A 123 -1.34 -6.98 22.77
C ASN A 123 -2.27 -5.89 23.30
N ALA A 124 -2.19 -4.66 22.77
CA ALA A 124 -3.00 -3.54 23.19
C ALA A 124 -4.50 -3.83 23.08
N LYS A 125 -5.27 -3.36 24.07
CA LYS A 125 -6.72 -3.60 24.15
C LYS A 125 -7.45 -2.27 24.29
N LEU A 126 -8.32 -1.97 23.32
CA LEU A 126 -9.16 -0.79 23.35
C LEU A 126 -10.35 -0.99 22.37
N GLY A 127 -11.56 -1.16 22.85
CA GLY A 127 -12.75 -1.22 22.02
C GLY A 127 -12.56 -2.02 20.71
N ASN A 128 -12.95 -1.44 19.60
CA ASN A 128 -12.81 -2.05 18.27
C ASN A 128 -11.35 -2.22 17.81
N LEU A 129 -10.40 -1.47 18.39
CA LEU A 129 -8.98 -1.62 18.11
C LEU A 129 -8.48 -3.04 18.43
N THR A 130 -8.98 -3.65 19.50
CA THR A 130 -8.62 -5.02 19.89
C THR A 130 -8.88 -6.02 18.76
N ALA A 131 -10.09 -6.00 18.18
CA ALA A 131 -10.46 -6.90 17.09
C ALA A 131 -9.65 -6.61 15.81
N MET A 132 -9.35 -5.34 15.55
CA MET A 132 -8.53 -4.91 14.42
C MET A 132 -7.08 -5.41 14.55
N LEU A 133 -6.44 -5.24 15.73
CA LEU A 133 -5.07 -5.68 15.98
C LEU A 133 -4.94 -7.21 15.91
N ASN A 134 -6.00 -7.97 16.24
CA ASN A 134 -6.00 -9.42 16.10
C ASN A 134 -5.82 -9.88 14.64
N LYS A 135 -6.13 -9.04 13.64
CA LYS A 135 -5.89 -9.33 12.23
C LYS A 135 -4.41 -9.21 11.83
N ILE A 136 -3.62 -8.49 12.64
CA ILE A 136 -2.16 -8.33 12.48
C ILE A 136 -1.39 -9.41 13.25
N LYS A 137 -2.00 -10.02 14.28
CA LYS A 137 -1.35 -11.05 15.12
C LYS A 137 -0.67 -12.18 14.34
N PRO A 138 -1.20 -12.71 13.24
CA PRO A 138 -0.50 -13.71 12.45
C PRO A 138 0.90 -13.27 12.03
N ALA A 139 1.09 -11.99 11.68
CA ALA A 139 2.40 -11.45 11.34
C ALA A 139 3.34 -11.40 12.55
N VAL A 140 2.85 -10.98 13.73
CA VAL A 140 3.63 -11.00 14.97
C VAL A 140 4.10 -12.41 15.29
N ASN A 141 3.23 -13.41 15.13
CA ASN A 141 3.54 -14.80 15.48
C ASN A 141 4.50 -15.48 14.49
N SER A 142 4.49 -15.06 13.21
CA SER A 142 5.31 -15.68 12.17
C SER A 142 6.75 -15.15 12.11
N VAL A 143 7.03 -13.98 12.70
CA VAL A 143 8.41 -13.50 12.87
C VAL A 143 9.07 -14.31 14.01
N LEU A 144 10.11 -15.08 13.69
CA LEU A 144 10.72 -16.04 14.64
C LEU A 144 11.75 -15.38 15.59
N GLU A 145 12.40 -14.33 15.14
CA GLU A 145 13.40 -13.60 15.94
C GLU A 145 12.89 -12.21 16.36
N PRO A 146 13.29 -11.73 17.55
CA PRO A 146 14.08 -12.43 18.58
C PRO A 146 13.27 -13.54 19.28
N LYS A 147 13.97 -14.60 19.74
CA LYS A 147 13.34 -15.69 20.52
C LYS A 147 12.97 -15.24 21.93
N ASP A 148 13.73 -14.31 22.48
CA ASP A 148 13.44 -13.73 23.80
C ASP A 148 12.12 -12.94 23.75
N ALA A 149 11.12 -13.42 24.48
CA ALA A 149 9.80 -12.81 24.54
C ALA A 149 9.82 -11.36 25.07
N SER A 150 10.79 -11.01 25.93
CA SER A 150 10.93 -9.66 26.48
C SER A 150 11.32 -8.63 25.41
N LEU A 151 11.94 -9.09 24.31
CA LEU A 151 12.35 -8.24 23.17
C LEU A 151 11.29 -8.19 22.04
N ARG A 152 10.15 -8.89 22.20
CA ARG A 152 9.08 -8.95 21.19
C ARG A 152 7.98 -7.92 21.48
N THR A 153 8.37 -6.69 21.74
CA THR A 153 7.50 -5.57 22.13
C THR A 153 7.68 -4.37 21.23
N SER A 154 6.82 -3.38 21.36
CA SER A 154 6.89 -2.11 20.63
C SER A 154 8.16 -1.30 20.88
N ALA A 155 8.88 -1.58 21.98
CA ALA A 155 10.15 -0.93 22.31
C ALA A 155 11.29 -1.40 21.38
N ASN A 156 11.20 -2.60 20.83
CA ASN A 156 12.17 -3.12 19.85
C ASN A 156 11.72 -2.74 18.43
N LEU A 157 12.26 -1.67 17.90
CA LEU A 157 11.88 -1.16 16.57
C LEU A 157 12.24 -2.13 15.45
N ASP A 158 13.36 -2.84 15.54
CA ASP A 158 13.74 -3.83 14.53
C ASP A 158 12.73 -4.97 14.48
N PHE A 159 12.24 -5.42 15.64
CA PHE A 159 11.17 -6.42 15.70
C PHE A 159 9.87 -5.87 15.09
N VAL A 160 9.49 -4.65 15.43
CA VAL A 160 8.29 -3.99 14.87
C VAL A 160 8.37 -3.88 13.35
N ASP A 161 9.52 -3.49 12.82
CA ASP A 161 9.70 -3.30 11.38
C ASP A 161 9.73 -4.65 10.62
N ASN A 162 10.32 -5.69 11.22
CA ASN A 162 10.24 -7.06 10.70
C ASN A 162 8.79 -7.57 10.68
N VAL A 163 8.02 -7.31 11.74
CA VAL A 163 6.58 -7.65 11.77
C VAL A 163 5.80 -6.86 10.73
N SER A 164 6.15 -5.59 10.50
CA SER A 164 5.52 -4.76 9.45
C SER A 164 5.76 -5.36 8.06
N ALA A 165 6.99 -5.73 7.73
CA ALA A 165 7.32 -6.39 6.47
C ALA A 165 6.61 -7.74 6.32
N GLN A 166 6.57 -8.53 7.38
CA GLN A 166 5.85 -9.81 7.39
C GLN A 166 4.33 -9.63 7.22
N ASN A 167 3.76 -8.57 7.80
CA ASN A 167 2.35 -8.24 7.61
C ASN A 167 2.04 -7.87 6.16
N VAL A 168 2.94 -7.17 5.46
CA VAL A 168 2.83 -6.92 4.03
C VAL A 168 2.78 -8.24 3.25
N ALA A 169 3.72 -9.15 3.50
CA ALA A 169 3.77 -10.46 2.83
C ALA A 169 2.50 -11.29 3.06
N LEU A 170 2.03 -11.36 4.31
CA LEU A 170 0.79 -12.07 4.65
C LEU A 170 -0.45 -11.40 4.03
N THR A 171 -0.47 -10.08 3.93
CA THR A 171 -1.57 -9.35 3.30
C THR A 171 -1.64 -9.67 1.80
N ILE A 172 -0.50 -9.74 1.11
CA ILE A 172 -0.44 -10.16 -0.31
C ILE A 172 -0.93 -11.60 -0.47
N ALA A 173 -0.47 -12.51 0.39
CA ALA A 173 -0.95 -13.90 0.36
C ALA A 173 -2.47 -13.98 0.55
N ARG A 174 -3.04 -13.16 1.45
CA ARG A 174 -4.48 -13.08 1.65
C ARG A 174 -5.22 -12.51 0.44
N ILE A 175 -4.71 -11.46 -0.21
CA ILE A 175 -5.30 -10.94 -1.44
C ILE A 175 -5.43 -12.06 -2.48
N ARG A 176 -4.37 -12.84 -2.71
CA ARG A 176 -4.35 -13.95 -3.67
C ARG A 176 -5.28 -15.09 -3.29
N ASN A 177 -5.45 -15.36 -2.00
CA ASN A 177 -6.25 -16.50 -1.50
C ASN A 177 -7.72 -16.14 -1.28
N GLU A 178 -8.05 -14.87 -1.00
CA GLU A 178 -9.38 -14.43 -0.61
C GLU A 178 -10.11 -13.68 -1.74
N SER A 179 -9.44 -13.39 -2.87
CA SER A 179 -10.04 -12.78 -4.06
C SER A 179 -9.68 -13.57 -5.32
N ASP A 180 -10.62 -14.38 -5.79
CA ASP A 180 -10.48 -15.12 -7.05
C ASP A 180 -10.27 -14.16 -8.23
N VAL A 181 -10.95 -13.00 -8.22
CA VAL A 181 -10.86 -11.97 -9.27
C VAL A 181 -9.43 -11.44 -9.41
N LEU A 182 -8.82 -11.02 -8.29
CA LEU A 182 -7.46 -10.46 -8.32
C LEU A 182 -6.41 -11.54 -8.60
N SER A 183 -6.61 -12.75 -8.07
CA SER A 183 -5.74 -13.89 -8.32
C SER A 183 -5.72 -14.28 -9.80
N GLU A 184 -6.90 -14.36 -10.45
CA GLU A 184 -7.02 -14.66 -11.88
C GLU A 184 -6.37 -13.55 -12.73
N MET A 185 -6.63 -12.28 -12.45
CA MET A 185 -6.02 -11.15 -13.16
C MET A 185 -4.49 -11.16 -13.05
N GLU A 186 -3.93 -11.49 -11.88
CA GLU A 186 -2.48 -11.59 -11.68
C GLU A 186 -1.89 -12.77 -12.46
N GLN A 187 -2.54 -13.96 -12.43
CA GLN A 187 -2.12 -15.14 -13.18
C GLN A 187 -2.14 -14.90 -14.70
N ASN A 188 -3.09 -14.11 -15.19
CA ASN A 188 -3.19 -13.73 -16.60
C ASN A 188 -2.20 -12.61 -16.99
N GLY A 189 -1.43 -12.04 -16.05
CA GLY A 189 -0.54 -10.92 -16.30
C GLY A 189 -1.24 -9.58 -16.55
N GLU A 190 -2.53 -9.48 -16.22
CA GLU A 190 -3.30 -8.25 -16.38
C GLU A 190 -2.94 -7.22 -15.31
N ILE A 191 -2.56 -7.68 -14.12
CA ILE A 191 -2.11 -6.86 -12.99
C ILE A 191 -0.88 -7.49 -12.34
N MET A 192 -0.19 -6.70 -11.50
CA MET A 192 0.84 -7.15 -10.57
C MET A 192 0.42 -6.81 -9.14
N ILE A 193 0.62 -7.74 -8.20
CA ILE A 193 0.42 -7.51 -6.76
C ILE A 193 1.78 -7.57 -6.07
N ILE A 194 2.23 -6.45 -5.51
CA ILE A 194 3.56 -6.31 -4.91
C ILE A 194 3.51 -5.66 -3.54
N GLY A 195 4.46 -6.03 -2.69
CA GLY A 195 4.68 -5.39 -1.40
C GLY A 195 5.69 -4.25 -1.49
N ALA A 196 5.57 -3.31 -0.57
CA ALA A 196 6.57 -2.27 -0.38
C ALA A 196 6.67 -1.85 1.09
N MET A 197 7.84 -1.36 1.48
CA MET A 197 8.10 -0.78 2.80
C MET A 197 8.55 0.67 2.65
N TYR A 198 7.82 1.58 3.27
CA TYR A 198 8.16 3.00 3.36
C TYR A 198 8.94 3.27 4.65
N ASN A 199 10.11 3.84 4.53
CA ASN A 199 10.92 4.28 5.67
C ASN A 199 10.53 5.71 6.05
N ILE A 200 9.96 5.89 7.24
CA ILE A 200 9.51 7.21 7.72
C ILE A 200 10.66 8.17 8.08
N ASN A 201 11.92 7.69 8.14
CA ASN A 201 13.06 8.52 8.50
C ASN A 201 13.65 9.26 7.30
N ASP A 202 13.63 8.64 6.12
CA ASP A 202 14.27 9.18 4.90
C ASP A 202 13.32 9.28 3.71
N GLY A 203 12.09 8.75 3.82
CA GLY A 203 11.11 8.81 2.76
C GLY A 203 11.30 7.78 1.64
N ALA A 204 12.24 6.85 1.78
CA ALA A 204 12.49 5.82 0.78
C ALA A 204 11.40 4.74 0.80
N VAL A 205 11.02 4.26 -0.38
CA VAL A 205 10.19 3.08 -0.55
C VAL A 205 11.01 1.96 -1.18
N THR A 206 11.07 0.82 -0.49
CA THR A 206 11.69 -0.41 -1.00
C THR A 206 10.59 -1.38 -1.42
N PHE A 207 10.54 -1.73 -2.71
CA PHE A 207 9.65 -2.76 -3.21
C PHE A 207 10.19 -4.15 -2.86
N LEU A 208 9.32 -5.01 -2.33
CA LEU A 208 9.64 -6.37 -1.91
C LEU A 208 9.50 -7.31 -3.11
N LYS A 209 10.47 -8.18 -3.30
CA LYS A 209 10.48 -9.20 -4.37
C LYS A 209 9.69 -10.44 -3.94
#